data_862df112a079f61f517601e930f0371f
#
_entry.id   862df112a079f61f517601e930f0371f
#
_cell.length_a   1.000
_cell.length_b   1.000
_cell.length_c   1.000
_cell.angle_alpha   90.00
_cell.angle_beta   90.00
_cell.angle_gamma   90.00
#
_symmetry.space_group_name_H-M   'P 1'
#
loop_
_entity.id
_entity.type
_entity.pdbx_description
1 polymer ?
#
loop_
_entity_poly.entity_id
_entity_poly.type
_entity_poly.pdbx_seq_one_letter_code
_entity_poly.pdbx_strand_id
1 'polypeptide(L)'
;MGIDAVTASVRTTMARLARQQYGGRLGPVSLVHIGRPTGRPIPPRSFDPGHIADLEYRAWTGYYLREWPQVGVSFVRLVRAGFGMDWYRTLHASWLMVRAAQLWAPMPDNDPDGARACMRRFYALVRLSYGEPASPVEAARLEIDWWRLHREVQYSTSSAITDDELVEAVTRLYSYLYEEPAADVRPAAVGRVRAMHLSDQWVREGCLPDSPLLPQLRAALVRCYASLLAAVHR
;
A
#
# COMPACT_ATOMS: atom_id res chain seq x y z
N MET A 1 -11.39 -23.35 4.54
CA MET A 1 -10.40 -23.20 5.65
C MET A 1 -10.45 -21.74 6.04
N GLY A 2 -11.02 -21.43 7.21
CA GLY A 2 -11.50 -20.10 7.54
C GLY A 2 -10.40 -19.04 7.77
N ILE A 3 -10.77 -17.77 7.57
CA ILE A 3 -9.98 -16.55 7.81
C ILE A 3 -9.33 -16.57 9.20
N ASP A 4 -9.99 -17.17 10.20
CA ASP A 4 -9.50 -17.32 11.57
C ASP A 4 -8.23 -18.15 11.70
N ALA A 5 -8.03 -19.16 10.85
CA ALA A 5 -6.85 -20.02 10.86
C ALA A 5 -5.60 -19.29 10.35
N VAL A 6 -5.75 -18.43 9.34
CA VAL A 6 -4.63 -17.62 8.81
C VAL A 6 -4.25 -16.52 9.83
N THR A 7 -5.25 -15.89 10.44
CA THR A 7 -5.03 -14.87 11.48
C THR A 7 -4.39 -15.46 12.74
N ALA A 8 -4.79 -16.68 13.13
CA ALA A 8 -4.19 -17.40 14.25
C ALA A 8 -2.73 -17.82 13.95
N SER A 9 -2.44 -18.29 12.75
CA SER A 9 -1.10 -18.69 12.32
C SER A 9 -0.14 -17.48 12.30
N VAL A 10 -0.57 -16.34 11.77
CA VAL A 10 0.22 -15.10 11.77
C VAL A 10 0.45 -14.60 13.20
N ARG A 11 -0.58 -14.60 14.07
CA ARG A 11 -0.43 -14.24 15.49
C ARG A 11 0.56 -15.14 16.23
N THR A 12 0.51 -16.44 16.01
CA THR A 12 1.39 -17.42 16.66
C THR A 12 2.83 -17.25 16.21
N THR A 13 3.07 -17.02 14.92
CA THR A 13 4.39 -16.74 14.36
C THR A 13 4.95 -15.42 14.88
N MET A 14 4.14 -14.37 14.94
CA MET A 14 4.50 -13.07 15.51
C MET A 14 4.88 -13.17 17.00
N ALA A 15 4.10 -13.90 17.80
CA ALA A 15 4.38 -14.10 19.23
C ALA A 15 5.64 -14.92 19.48
N ARG A 16 5.98 -15.84 18.57
CA ARG A 16 7.20 -16.67 18.67
C ARG A 16 8.46 -15.85 18.31
N LEU A 17 8.40 -15.03 17.26
CA LEU A 17 9.49 -14.15 16.84
C LEU A 17 9.77 -13.05 17.88
N ALA A 18 8.71 -12.45 18.44
CA ALA A 18 8.85 -11.46 19.50
C ALA A 18 9.51 -12.02 20.77
N ARG A 19 9.17 -13.25 21.17
CA ARG A 19 9.82 -13.92 22.33
C ARG A 19 11.27 -14.29 22.09
N GLN A 20 11.65 -14.61 20.87
CA GLN A 20 13.01 -14.99 20.53
C GLN A 20 13.96 -13.78 20.48
N GLN A 21 13.45 -12.58 20.17
CA GLN A 21 14.25 -11.37 20.02
C GLN A 21 14.31 -10.49 21.28
N TYR A 22 13.35 -10.62 22.21
CA TYR A 22 13.19 -9.74 23.37
C TYR A 22 13.13 -10.47 24.73
N GLY A 23 13.82 -11.62 24.86
CA GLY A 23 13.97 -12.34 26.12
C GLY A 23 14.82 -11.63 27.20
N GLY A 24 15.11 -10.34 27.05
CA GLY A 24 15.81 -9.48 27.98
C GLY A 24 14.94 -8.28 28.39
N ARG A 25 14.96 -7.93 29.68
CA ARG A 25 14.22 -6.87 30.35
C ARG A 25 14.11 -5.58 29.51
N LEU A 26 12.88 -5.12 29.28
CA LEU A 26 12.60 -3.81 28.71
C LEU A 26 13.01 -2.72 29.72
N GLY A 27 14.16 -2.11 29.49
CA GLY A 27 14.52 -0.81 30.09
C GLY A 27 13.75 0.32 29.37
N PRO A 28 13.66 1.54 29.96
CA PRO A 28 12.97 2.67 29.33
C PRO A 28 13.61 2.98 27.98
N VAL A 29 12.79 2.95 26.91
CA VAL A 29 13.22 3.27 25.55
C VAL A 29 13.50 4.78 25.52
N SER A 30 14.77 5.17 25.60
CA SER A 30 15.21 6.52 25.24
C SER A 30 14.88 6.78 23.78
N LEU A 31 14.06 7.79 23.53
CA LEU A 31 13.84 8.33 22.17
C LEU A 31 15.17 8.97 21.72
N VAL A 32 16.02 8.17 21.10
CA VAL A 32 17.17 8.69 20.38
C VAL A 32 16.61 9.44 19.17
N HIS A 33 16.74 10.73 19.19
CA HIS A 33 16.54 11.59 18.02
C HIS A 33 17.62 11.21 17.01
N ILE A 34 17.29 10.32 16.08
CA ILE A 34 18.16 10.02 14.93
C ILE A 34 18.04 11.21 14.00
N GLY A 35 19.05 12.09 14.03
CA GLY A 35 19.19 13.20 13.09
C GLY A 35 19.08 12.67 11.66
N ARG A 36 18.45 13.46 10.77
CA ARG A 36 18.34 13.15 9.33
C ARG A 36 19.73 12.75 8.81
N PRO A 37 19.90 11.57 8.22
CA PRO A 37 21.16 11.21 7.58
C PRO A 37 21.32 12.07 6.33
N THR A 38 22.30 12.95 6.32
CA THR A 38 22.73 13.67 5.13
C THR A 38 23.46 12.69 4.22
N GLY A 39 22.91 12.36 3.03
CA GLY A 39 23.75 11.91 1.92
C GLY A 39 23.45 10.57 1.26
N ARG A 40 22.47 9.75 1.68
CA ARG A 40 22.01 8.60 0.90
C ARG A 40 20.48 8.58 0.80
N PRO A 41 19.92 8.41 -0.43
CA PRO A 41 18.50 8.21 -0.57
C PRO A 41 18.12 6.91 0.13
N ILE A 42 17.22 7.02 1.12
CA ILE A 42 16.70 5.89 1.90
C ILE A 42 15.23 5.66 1.57
N PRO A 43 14.69 4.43 1.70
CA PRO A 43 13.25 4.24 1.68
C PRO A 43 12.55 5.20 2.67
N PRO A 44 11.36 5.73 2.34
CA PRO A 44 10.52 5.41 1.18
C PRO A 44 10.85 6.21 -0.09
N ARG A 45 11.92 7.00 -0.14
CA ARG A 45 12.31 7.83 -1.29
C ARG A 45 13.36 7.17 -2.21
N SER A 46 13.70 5.91 -1.98
CA SER A 46 14.63 5.13 -2.80
C SER A 46 14.19 3.68 -2.86
N PHE A 47 13.75 3.23 -4.03
CA PHE A 47 13.27 1.88 -4.29
C PHE A 47 13.51 1.49 -5.77
N ASP A 48 13.44 0.20 -6.07
CA ASP A 48 13.43 -0.30 -7.45
C ASP A 48 11.98 -0.27 -8.00
N PRO A 49 11.67 0.60 -8.99
CA PRO A 49 10.31 0.71 -9.54
C PRO A 49 9.77 -0.58 -10.13
N GLY A 50 10.62 -1.36 -10.81
CA GLY A 50 10.22 -2.63 -11.42
C GLY A 50 9.87 -3.67 -10.35
N HIS A 51 10.71 -3.77 -9.32
CA HIS A 51 10.48 -4.70 -8.23
C HIS A 51 9.22 -4.36 -7.41
N ILE A 52 9.02 -3.07 -7.07
CA ILE A 52 7.81 -2.62 -6.36
C ILE A 52 6.56 -2.89 -7.20
N ALA A 53 6.61 -2.57 -8.50
CA ALA A 53 5.50 -2.84 -9.42
C ALA A 53 5.14 -4.33 -9.50
N ASP A 54 6.13 -5.22 -9.55
CA ASP A 54 5.91 -6.67 -9.56
C ASP A 54 5.22 -7.16 -8.29
N LEU A 55 5.64 -6.67 -7.14
CA LEU A 55 5.06 -7.04 -5.85
C LEU A 55 3.63 -6.53 -5.71
N GLU A 56 3.37 -5.29 -6.12
CA GLU A 56 2.02 -4.74 -6.10
C GLU A 56 1.10 -5.41 -7.13
N TYR A 57 1.58 -5.68 -8.34
CA TYR A 57 0.85 -6.45 -9.35
C TYR A 57 0.38 -7.80 -8.78
N ARG A 58 1.25 -8.53 -8.09
CA ARG A 58 0.90 -9.80 -7.43
C ARG A 58 -0.09 -9.62 -6.27
N ALA A 59 0.02 -8.53 -5.52
CA ALA A 59 -0.93 -8.21 -4.46
C ALA A 59 -2.32 -7.91 -5.04
N TRP A 60 -2.42 -7.14 -6.13
CA TRP A 60 -3.68 -6.81 -6.79
C TRP A 60 -4.34 -8.03 -7.42
N THR A 61 -3.60 -8.81 -8.21
CA THR A 61 -4.16 -10.04 -8.80
C THR A 61 -4.64 -11.01 -7.73
N GLY A 62 -3.85 -11.24 -6.69
CA GLY A 62 -4.25 -12.08 -5.56
C GLY A 62 -5.45 -11.53 -4.77
N TYR A 63 -5.58 -10.20 -4.64
CA TYR A 63 -6.73 -9.56 -4.00
C TYR A 63 -8.05 -9.86 -4.76
N TYR A 64 -8.07 -9.70 -6.06
CA TYR A 64 -9.26 -9.97 -6.87
C TYR A 64 -9.58 -11.47 -6.93
N LEU A 65 -8.57 -12.33 -7.00
CA LEU A 65 -8.71 -13.79 -6.95
C LEU A 65 -8.99 -14.34 -5.53
N ARG A 66 -8.99 -13.49 -4.50
CA ARG A 66 -9.13 -13.89 -3.08
C ARG A 66 -8.04 -14.83 -2.58
N GLU A 67 -6.86 -14.77 -3.17
CA GLU A 67 -5.69 -15.55 -2.79
C GLU A 67 -4.93 -14.88 -1.64
N TRP A 68 -5.55 -14.81 -0.47
CA TRP A 68 -5.04 -14.08 0.70
C TRP A 68 -3.62 -14.47 1.14
N PRO A 69 -3.19 -15.73 1.06
CA PRO A 69 -1.79 -16.09 1.34
C PRO A 69 -0.80 -15.38 0.40
N GLN A 70 -1.09 -15.33 -0.91
CA GLN A 70 -0.28 -14.62 -1.90
C GLN A 70 -0.28 -13.11 -1.63
N VAL A 71 -1.46 -12.54 -1.33
CA VAL A 71 -1.59 -11.11 -0.93
C VAL A 71 -0.70 -10.82 0.28
N GLY A 72 -0.75 -11.66 1.30
CA GLY A 72 0.07 -11.51 2.51
C GLY A 72 1.58 -11.53 2.22
N VAL A 73 2.04 -12.53 1.45
CA VAL A 73 3.46 -12.63 1.06
C VAL A 73 3.89 -11.42 0.22
N SER A 74 3.03 -10.98 -0.71
CA SER A 74 3.30 -9.83 -1.58
C SER A 74 3.41 -8.55 -0.77
N PHE A 75 2.52 -8.30 0.20
CA PHE A 75 2.60 -7.13 1.07
C PHE A 75 3.82 -7.14 1.99
N VAL A 76 4.22 -8.31 2.53
CA VAL A 76 5.46 -8.38 3.34
C VAL A 76 6.67 -7.96 2.50
N ARG A 77 6.78 -8.46 1.28
CA ARG A 77 7.86 -8.10 0.37
C ARG A 77 7.77 -6.64 -0.09
N LEU A 78 6.57 -6.15 -0.41
CA LEU A 78 6.31 -4.79 -0.85
C LEU A 78 6.69 -3.77 0.24
N VAL A 79 6.23 -3.98 1.48
CA VAL A 79 6.57 -3.11 2.61
C VAL A 79 8.07 -3.16 2.89
N ARG A 80 8.69 -4.34 2.82
CA ARG A 80 10.14 -4.46 3.01
C ARG A 80 10.93 -3.73 1.93
N ALA A 81 10.55 -3.89 0.67
CA ALA A 81 11.24 -3.27 -0.46
C ALA A 81 10.99 -1.76 -0.54
N GLY A 82 9.75 -1.31 -0.31
CA GLY A 82 9.37 0.10 -0.44
C GLY A 82 9.75 0.96 0.76
N PHE A 83 9.76 0.37 1.97
CA PHE A 83 9.99 1.12 3.19
C PHE A 83 11.26 0.70 3.95
N GLY A 84 11.87 -0.44 3.67
CA GLY A 84 13.11 -0.87 4.34
C GLY A 84 13.05 -0.97 5.87
N MET A 85 11.85 -1.06 6.46
CA MET A 85 11.66 -1.19 7.92
C MET A 85 12.33 -2.44 8.47
N ASP A 86 12.61 -2.47 9.78
CA ASP A 86 12.98 -3.72 10.47
C ASP A 86 11.88 -4.79 10.33
N TRP A 87 12.23 -6.07 10.59
CA TRP A 87 11.29 -7.18 10.37
C TRP A 87 10.03 -7.10 11.22
N TYR A 88 10.11 -6.60 12.44
CA TYR A 88 8.92 -6.46 13.30
C TYR A 88 7.93 -5.44 12.72
N ARG A 89 8.42 -4.24 12.35
CA ARG A 89 7.60 -3.20 11.74
C ARG A 89 7.09 -3.63 10.37
N THR A 90 7.93 -4.30 9.56
CA THR A 90 7.53 -4.83 8.25
C THR A 90 6.35 -5.79 8.38
N LEU A 91 6.42 -6.78 9.27
CA LEU A 91 5.35 -7.75 9.46
C LEU A 91 4.09 -7.10 10.01
N HIS A 92 4.22 -6.18 10.97
CA HIS A 92 3.08 -5.44 11.52
C HIS A 92 2.41 -4.55 10.47
N ALA A 93 3.19 -3.77 9.71
CA ALA A 93 2.70 -2.92 8.62
C ALA A 93 2.00 -3.73 7.53
N SER A 94 2.60 -4.86 7.13
CA SER A 94 2.01 -5.76 6.14
C SER A 94 0.69 -6.37 6.60
N TRP A 95 0.61 -6.78 7.87
CA TRP A 95 -0.64 -7.28 8.47
C TRP A 95 -1.73 -6.19 8.45
N LEU A 96 -1.39 -4.94 8.77
CA LEU A 96 -2.32 -3.81 8.72
C LEU A 96 -2.85 -3.57 7.30
N MET A 97 -1.99 -3.65 6.27
CA MET A 97 -2.40 -3.52 4.87
C MET A 97 -3.32 -4.67 4.43
N VAL A 98 -2.96 -5.93 4.75
CA VAL A 98 -3.82 -7.09 4.47
C VAL A 98 -5.17 -6.93 5.17
N ARG A 99 -5.17 -6.51 6.43
CA ARG A 99 -6.42 -6.32 7.19
C ARG A 99 -7.27 -5.20 6.61
N ALA A 100 -6.68 -4.08 6.22
CA ALA A 100 -7.39 -3.00 5.53
C ALA A 100 -8.03 -3.50 4.22
N ALA A 101 -7.27 -4.24 3.41
CA ALA A 101 -7.77 -4.84 2.17
C ALA A 101 -8.93 -5.83 2.42
N GLN A 102 -8.85 -6.65 3.47
CA GLN A 102 -9.92 -7.59 3.84
C GLN A 102 -11.20 -6.87 4.28
N LEU A 103 -11.08 -5.79 5.06
CA LEU A 103 -12.21 -4.98 5.51
C LEU A 103 -12.84 -4.20 4.35
N TRP A 104 -12.01 -3.81 3.38
CA TRP A 104 -12.46 -3.12 2.18
C TRP A 104 -13.10 -4.06 1.14
N ALA A 105 -12.67 -5.31 1.05
CA ALA A 105 -13.01 -6.23 -0.04
C ALA A 105 -14.51 -6.60 -0.18
N PRO A 106 -15.32 -6.78 0.88
CA PRO A 106 -16.74 -7.05 0.73
C PRO A 106 -17.47 -5.92 0.00
N MET A 107 -18.50 -6.29 -0.79
CA MET A 107 -19.35 -5.32 -1.47
C MET A 107 -20.77 -5.88 -1.48
N PRO A 108 -21.79 -5.17 -0.96
CA PRO A 108 -21.73 -3.78 -0.43
C PRO A 108 -21.24 -3.66 1.02
N ASP A 109 -21.06 -4.74 1.75
CA ASP A 109 -20.87 -4.79 3.22
C ASP A 109 -19.40 -4.56 3.64
N ASN A 110 -18.69 -3.64 2.99
CA ASN A 110 -17.34 -3.26 3.38
C ASN A 110 -17.32 -2.39 4.66
N ASP A 111 -16.19 -2.40 5.36
CA ASP A 111 -15.93 -1.57 6.55
C ASP A 111 -14.86 -0.50 6.25
N PRO A 112 -15.26 0.68 5.72
CA PRO A 112 -14.32 1.76 5.41
C PRO A 112 -13.64 2.35 6.64
N ASP A 113 -14.33 2.38 7.78
CA ASP A 113 -13.78 2.96 9.02
C ASP A 113 -12.73 2.02 9.63
N GLY A 114 -12.99 0.71 9.63
CA GLY A 114 -12.01 -0.29 10.00
C GLY A 114 -10.78 -0.29 9.08
N ALA A 115 -10.99 -0.17 7.77
CA ALA A 115 -9.90 -0.04 6.80
C ALA A 115 -9.07 1.23 7.07
N ARG A 116 -9.73 2.38 7.28
CA ARG A 116 -9.08 3.65 7.64
C ARG A 116 -8.29 3.53 8.95
N ALA A 117 -8.84 2.87 9.96
CA ALA A 117 -8.15 2.65 11.23
C ALA A 117 -6.87 1.80 11.06
N CYS A 118 -6.89 0.79 10.19
CA CYS A 118 -5.70 0.01 9.82
C CYS A 118 -4.67 0.88 9.10
N MET A 119 -5.07 1.67 8.09
CA MET A 119 -4.16 2.55 7.34
C MET A 119 -3.58 3.64 8.23
N ARG A 120 -4.33 4.20 9.18
CA ARG A 120 -3.79 5.15 10.17
C ARG A 120 -2.66 4.54 10.99
N ARG A 121 -2.79 3.29 11.42
CA ARG A 121 -1.74 2.58 12.17
C ARG A 121 -0.55 2.26 11.27
N PHE A 122 -0.78 1.90 10.02
CA PHE A 122 0.27 1.71 9.02
C PHE A 122 1.10 2.98 8.84
N TYR A 123 0.46 4.12 8.57
CA TYR A 123 1.16 5.39 8.41
C TYR A 123 1.83 5.89 9.71
N ALA A 124 1.32 5.51 10.87
CA ALA A 124 2.01 5.77 12.14
C ALA A 124 3.34 5.01 12.26
N LEU A 125 3.41 3.76 11.74
CA LEU A 125 4.67 3.00 11.65
C LEU A 125 5.64 3.63 10.65
N VAL A 126 5.14 4.10 9.50
CA VAL A 126 5.95 4.82 8.50
C VAL A 126 6.54 6.09 9.12
N ARG A 127 5.70 6.92 9.74
CA ARG A 127 6.14 8.13 10.44
C ARG A 127 7.16 7.86 11.55
N LEU A 128 6.93 6.82 12.34
CA LEU A 128 7.88 6.43 13.40
C LEU A 128 9.25 6.03 12.83
N SER A 129 9.28 5.52 11.60
CA SER A 129 10.51 5.08 10.94
C SER A 129 11.24 6.21 10.21
N TYR A 130 10.52 7.18 9.64
CA TYR A 130 11.07 8.16 8.70
C TYR A 130 10.70 9.61 9.00
N GLY A 131 9.82 9.88 9.96
CA GLY A 131 9.29 11.22 10.24
C GLY A 131 8.15 11.66 9.31
N GLU A 132 7.91 10.95 8.24
CA GLU A 132 6.86 11.19 7.24
C GLU A 132 5.79 10.08 7.28
N PRO A 133 4.53 10.35 6.91
CA PRO A 133 3.91 11.66 6.64
C PRO A 133 3.67 12.49 7.92
N ALA A 134 3.44 13.79 7.76
CA ALA A 134 3.21 14.72 8.88
C ALA A 134 2.07 14.29 9.80
N SER A 135 0.95 13.79 9.25
CA SER A 135 -0.18 13.21 10.00
C SER A 135 -0.61 11.85 9.46
N PRO A 136 -0.46 10.76 10.22
CA PRO A 136 -1.00 9.45 9.87
C PRO A 136 -2.52 9.43 9.71
N VAL A 137 -3.25 10.33 10.38
CA VAL A 137 -4.70 10.45 10.28
C VAL A 137 -5.09 10.97 8.90
N GLU A 138 -4.42 12.04 8.46
CA GLU A 138 -4.67 12.64 7.15
C GLU A 138 -4.22 11.72 6.00
N ALA A 139 -3.07 11.07 6.13
CA ALA A 139 -2.62 10.09 5.15
C ALA A 139 -3.64 8.95 4.96
N ALA A 140 -4.16 8.40 6.06
CA ALA A 140 -5.18 7.35 6.00
C ALA A 140 -6.52 7.84 5.45
N ARG A 141 -6.89 9.10 5.69
CA ARG A 141 -8.08 9.71 5.08
C ARG A 141 -7.93 9.77 3.56
N LEU A 142 -6.82 10.33 3.08
CA LEU A 142 -6.54 10.45 1.65
C LEU A 142 -6.45 9.07 0.97
N GLU A 143 -5.89 8.07 1.66
CA GLU A 143 -5.83 6.69 1.16
C GLU A 143 -7.23 6.10 0.93
N ILE A 144 -8.11 6.20 1.92
CA ILE A 144 -9.48 5.66 1.82
C ILE A 144 -10.34 6.51 0.87
N ASP A 145 -10.10 7.80 0.75
CA ASP A 145 -10.83 8.67 -0.18
C ASP A 145 -10.64 8.21 -1.64
N TRP A 146 -9.40 7.94 -2.10
CA TRP A 146 -9.22 7.44 -3.45
C TRP A 146 -9.72 5.98 -3.62
N TRP A 147 -9.64 5.13 -2.58
CA TRP A 147 -10.24 3.80 -2.63
C TRP A 147 -11.75 3.89 -2.88
N ARG A 148 -12.43 4.84 -2.22
CA ARG A 148 -13.85 5.06 -2.39
C ARG A 148 -14.18 5.53 -3.81
N LEU A 149 -13.47 6.53 -4.33
CA LEU A 149 -13.66 7.03 -5.69
C LEU A 149 -13.43 5.91 -6.73
N HIS A 150 -12.35 5.15 -6.59
CA HIS A 150 -12.07 4.03 -7.49
C HIS A 150 -13.19 2.98 -7.45
N ARG A 151 -13.67 2.64 -6.27
CA ARG A 151 -14.78 1.68 -6.13
C ARG A 151 -16.06 2.18 -6.79
N GLU A 152 -16.36 3.45 -6.68
CA GLU A 152 -17.53 4.04 -7.32
C GLU A 152 -17.42 3.97 -8.85
N VAL A 153 -16.25 4.28 -9.42
CA VAL A 153 -15.97 4.07 -10.86
C VAL A 153 -16.09 2.61 -11.26
N GLN A 154 -15.58 1.69 -10.43
CA GLN A 154 -15.54 0.26 -10.73
C GLN A 154 -16.94 -0.39 -10.79
N TYR A 155 -17.86 0.02 -9.91
CA TYR A 155 -19.16 -0.64 -9.73
C TYR A 155 -20.37 0.17 -10.23
N SER A 156 -20.23 1.47 -10.49
CA SER A 156 -21.30 2.29 -10.99
C SER A 156 -21.26 2.35 -12.52
N THR A 157 -22.37 1.97 -13.16
CA THR A 157 -22.56 2.12 -14.61
C THR A 157 -22.83 3.58 -15.04
N SER A 158 -23.09 4.45 -14.08
CA SER A 158 -23.41 5.88 -14.27
C SER A 158 -22.63 6.78 -13.32
N SER A 159 -21.38 6.39 -12.97
CA SER A 159 -20.53 7.21 -12.10
C SER A 159 -20.34 8.60 -12.72
N ALA A 160 -20.60 9.63 -11.92
CA ALA A 160 -20.27 11.01 -12.27
C ALA A 160 -18.78 11.32 -12.06
N ILE A 161 -18.03 10.38 -11.45
CA ILE A 161 -16.61 10.55 -11.17
C ILE A 161 -15.81 10.39 -12.46
N THR A 162 -15.01 11.39 -12.75
CA THR A 162 -14.11 11.43 -13.91
C THR A 162 -12.74 10.82 -13.58
N ASP A 163 -12.01 10.42 -14.62
CA ASP A 163 -10.61 10.01 -14.49
C ASP A 163 -9.76 11.10 -13.84
N ASP A 164 -10.02 12.37 -14.15
CA ASP A 164 -9.30 13.50 -13.58
C ASP A 164 -9.52 13.64 -12.06
N GLU A 165 -10.72 13.38 -11.56
CA GLU A 165 -10.99 13.38 -10.12
C GLU A 165 -10.28 12.24 -9.40
N LEU A 166 -10.21 11.07 -10.01
CA LEU A 166 -9.45 9.94 -9.47
C LEU A 166 -7.94 10.21 -9.48
N VAL A 167 -7.41 10.76 -10.58
CA VAL A 167 -6.02 11.21 -10.69
C VAL A 167 -5.71 12.26 -9.62
N GLU A 168 -6.61 13.23 -9.42
CA GLU A 168 -6.43 14.27 -8.41
C GLU A 168 -6.41 13.72 -6.99
N ALA A 169 -7.27 12.74 -6.68
CA ALA A 169 -7.27 12.09 -5.37
C ALA A 169 -5.95 11.37 -5.08
N VAL A 170 -5.42 10.62 -6.04
CA VAL A 170 -4.12 9.94 -5.92
C VAL A 170 -2.98 10.95 -5.88
N THR A 171 -3.05 12.04 -6.66
CA THR A 171 -2.06 13.13 -6.64
C THR A 171 -1.98 13.77 -5.26
N ARG A 172 -3.13 14.09 -4.64
CA ARG A 172 -3.18 14.63 -3.27
C ARG A 172 -2.55 13.68 -2.25
N LEU A 173 -2.81 12.38 -2.36
CA LEU A 173 -2.17 11.40 -1.50
C LEU A 173 -0.65 11.41 -1.65
N TYR A 174 -0.14 11.31 -2.87
CA TYR A 174 1.31 11.28 -3.11
C TYR A 174 1.99 12.58 -2.69
N SER A 175 1.41 13.74 -3.05
CA SER A 175 1.90 15.05 -2.63
C SER A 175 1.99 15.15 -1.10
N TYR A 176 0.97 14.66 -0.39
CA TYR A 176 0.94 14.67 1.06
C TYR A 176 1.95 13.71 1.69
N LEU A 177 2.06 12.49 1.16
CA LEU A 177 2.95 11.45 1.71
C LEU A 177 4.42 11.82 1.59
N TYR A 178 4.80 12.46 0.49
CA TYR A 178 6.18 12.76 0.16
C TYR A 178 6.54 14.25 0.31
N GLU A 179 5.58 15.09 0.71
CA GLU A 179 5.76 16.55 0.82
C GLU A 179 6.34 17.15 -0.49
N GLU A 180 5.86 16.64 -1.64
CA GLU A 180 6.29 17.07 -2.96
C GLU A 180 5.18 17.85 -3.67
N PRO A 181 5.53 18.81 -4.57
CA PRO A 181 4.53 19.53 -5.36
C PRO A 181 3.62 18.58 -6.13
N ALA A 182 2.32 18.90 -6.19
CA ALA A 182 1.34 18.08 -6.88
C ALA A 182 1.70 17.87 -8.37
N ALA A 183 2.27 18.87 -9.03
CA ALA A 183 2.71 18.78 -10.42
C ALA A 183 3.78 17.70 -10.65
N ASP A 184 4.69 17.52 -9.68
CA ASP A 184 5.81 16.57 -9.79
C ASP A 184 5.34 15.12 -9.62
N VAL A 185 4.36 14.87 -8.76
CA VAL A 185 3.83 13.53 -8.48
C VAL A 185 2.63 13.14 -9.36
N ARG A 186 1.99 14.10 -10.05
CA ARG A 186 0.84 13.83 -10.93
C ARG A 186 1.12 12.78 -12.02
N PRO A 187 2.30 12.72 -12.69
CA PRO A 187 2.59 11.67 -13.66
C PRO A 187 2.52 10.25 -13.05
N ALA A 188 2.92 10.09 -11.80
CA ALA A 188 2.78 8.82 -11.08
C ALA A 188 1.31 8.48 -10.82
N ALA A 189 0.49 9.47 -10.41
CA ALA A 189 -0.94 9.30 -10.20
C ALA A 189 -1.67 8.88 -11.49
N VAL A 190 -1.34 9.49 -12.64
CA VAL A 190 -1.86 9.09 -13.97
C VAL A 190 -1.51 7.63 -14.27
N GLY A 191 -0.24 7.22 -14.02
CA GLY A 191 0.18 5.82 -14.18
C GLY A 191 -0.60 4.86 -13.28
N ARG A 192 -0.89 5.27 -12.04
CA ARG A 192 -1.70 4.50 -11.08
C ARG A 192 -3.13 4.30 -11.56
N VAL A 193 -3.80 5.37 -11.97
CA VAL A 193 -5.18 5.31 -12.48
C VAL A 193 -5.27 4.46 -13.73
N ARG A 194 -4.29 4.57 -14.64
CA ARG A 194 -4.20 3.67 -15.80
C ARG A 194 -4.12 2.20 -15.39
N ALA A 195 -3.34 1.88 -14.36
CA ALA A 195 -3.24 0.52 -13.83
C ALA A 195 -4.57 0.05 -13.22
N MET A 196 -5.30 0.92 -12.51
CA MET A 196 -6.63 0.62 -11.98
C MET A 196 -7.61 0.24 -13.10
N HIS A 197 -7.72 1.02 -14.15
CA HIS A 197 -8.60 0.73 -15.28
C HIS A 197 -8.29 -0.60 -15.97
N LEU A 198 -7.00 -0.93 -16.12
CA LEU A 198 -6.59 -2.21 -16.69
C LEU A 198 -6.98 -3.39 -15.77
N SER A 199 -6.85 -3.22 -14.46
CA SER A 199 -7.29 -4.25 -13.49
C SER A 199 -8.81 -4.40 -13.47
N ASP A 200 -9.55 -3.29 -13.54
CA ASP A 200 -11.01 -3.31 -13.58
C ASP A 200 -11.54 -3.97 -14.85
N GLN A 201 -10.89 -3.69 -15.99
CA GLN A 201 -11.23 -4.37 -17.23
C GLN A 201 -10.95 -5.87 -17.13
N TRP A 202 -9.79 -6.27 -16.60
CA TRP A 202 -9.46 -7.66 -16.36
C TRP A 202 -10.48 -8.37 -15.46
N VAL A 203 -10.93 -7.70 -14.40
CA VAL A 203 -11.98 -8.24 -13.50
C VAL A 203 -13.30 -8.39 -14.22
N ARG A 204 -13.72 -7.42 -15.03
CA ARG A 204 -14.94 -7.51 -15.87
C ARG A 204 -14.87 -8.61 -16.89
N GLU A 205 -13.69 -8.95 -17.40
CA GLU A 205 -13.45 -10.05 -18.33
C GLU A 205 -13.33 -11.42 -17.64
N GLY A 206 -13.58 -11.50 -16.32
CA GLY A 206 -13.61 -12.75 -15.54
C GLY A 206 -12.27 -13.21 -15.01
N CYS A 207 -11.31 -12.31 -14.83
CA CYS A 207 -10.00 -12.60 -14.23
C CYS A 207 -9.21 -13.69 -14.95
N LEU A 208 -9.22 -13.71 -16.28
CA LEU A 208 -8.54 -14.73 -17.07
C LEU A 208 -7.01 -14.69 -16.84
N PRO A 209 -6.37 -15.84 -16.55
CA PRO A 209 -4.94 -15.89 -16.20
C PRO A 209 -4.03 -15.50 -17.38
N ASP A 210 -4.46 -15.75 -18.63
CA ASP A 210 -3.69 -15.46 -19.85
C ASP A 210 -4.12 -14.14 -20.52
N SER A 211 -4.82 -13.27 -19.80
CA SER A 211 -5.30 -12.00 -20.33
C SER A 211 -4.16 -11.10 -20.77
N PRO A 212 -4.21 -10.49 -21.98
CA PRO A 212 -3.23 -9.51 -22.45
C PRO A 212 -3.26 -8.22 -21.63
N LEU A 213 -4.24 -8.01 -20.76
CA LEU A 213 -4.31 -6.88 -19.84
C LEU A 213 -3.28 -7.00 -18.71
N LEU A 214 -2.94 -8.21 -18.29
CA LEU A 214 -2.02 -8.43 -17.16
C LEU A 214 -0.61 -7.86 -17.41
N PRO A 215 0.07 -8.11 -18.53
CA PRO A 215 1.35 -7.45 -18.82
C PRO A 215 1.22 -5.92 -19.00
N GLN A 216 0.07 -5.43 -19.50
CA GLN A 216 -0.20 -3.99 -19.60
C GLN A 216 -0.38 -3.34 -18.23
N LEU A 217 -1.13 -3.98 -17.33
CA LEU A 217 -1.28 -3.57 -15.93
C LEU A 217 0.08 -3.46 -15.24
N ARG A 218 0.91 -4.52 -15.33
CA ARG A 218 2.26 -4.52 -14.78
C ARG A 218 3.10 -3.36 -15.34
N ALA A 219 3.07 -3.14 -16.66
CA ALA A 219 3.80 -2.05 -17.29
C ALA A 219 3.31 -0.66 -16.85
N ALA A 220 2.01 -0.49 -16.59
CA ALA A 220 1.45 0.74 -16.05
C ALA A 220 1.94 1.01 -14.62
N LEU A 221 2.01 -0.02 -13.76
CA LEU A 221 2.58 0.09 -12.41
C LEU A 221 4.08 0.43 -12.46
N VAL A 222 4.86 -0.16 -13.37
CA VAL A 222 6.28 0.18 -13.54
C VAL A 222 6.42 1.66 -13.89
N ARG A 223 5.63 2.18 -14.83
CA ARG A 223 5.64 3.62 -15.18
C ARG A 223 5.23 4.50 -14.01
N CYS A 224 4.19 4.10 -13.26
CA CYS A 224 3.77 4.80 -12.05
C CYS A 224 4.95 4.96 -11.07
N TYR A 225 5.58 3.86 -10.70
CA TYR A 225 6.67 3.87 -9.73
C TYR A 225 7.95 4.54 -10.24
N ALA A 226 8.25 4.44 -11.54
CA ALA A 226 9.37 5.17 -12.13
C ALA A 226 9.15 6.68 -12.07
N SER A 227 7.94 7.16 -12.39
CA SER A 227 7.57 8.58 -12.27
C SER A 227 7.58 9.04 -10.81
N LEU A 228 7.07 8.21 -9.88
CA LEU A 228 7.10 8.54 -8.45
C LEU A 228 8.54 8.66 -7.94
N LEU A 229 9.40 7.68 -8.26
CA LEU A 229 10.80 7.72 -7.86
C LEU A 229 11.49 8.98 -8.39
N ALA A 230 11.26 9.34 -9.66
CA ALA A 230 11.83 10.55 -10.25
C ALA A 230 11.42 11.84 -9.51
N ALA A 231 10.19 11.87 -8.96
CA ALA A 231 9.70 13.01 -8.18
C ALA A 231 10.26 13.06 -6.75
N VAL A 232 10.42 11.89 -6.09
CA VAL A 232 10.70 11.82 -4.64
C VAL A 232 12.16 11.54 -4.30
N HIS A 233 12.95 11.12 -5.28
CA HIS A 233 14.37 10.77 -5.10
C HIS A 233 15.23 12.03 -5.00
N ARG A 234 15.43 12.51 -3.78
CA ARG A 234 16.27 13.70 -3.49
C ARG A 234 17.24 13.41 -2.36
#